data_40ce7aab43248ce46940c43fb19d373d
#
_entry.id   40ce7aab43248ce46940c43fb19d373d
#
_cell.length_a   1.000
_cell.length_b   1.000
_cell.length_c   1.000
_cell.angle_alpha   90.00
_cell.angle_beta   90.00
_cell.angle_gamma   90.00
#
_symmetry.space_group_name_H-M   'P 1'
#
loop_
_entity.id
_entity.type
_entity.pdbx_description
1 polymer ?
#
loop_
_entity_poly.entity_id
_entity_poly.type
_entity_poly.pdbx_seq_one_letter_code
_entity_poly.pdbx_strand_id
1 'polypeptide(L)'
;MANKNNLLKQRFIDNDNGTITDLFTGLMWQEGYAYRETGNYINWYNANDYIKKLNKQKLGSFYDWRLPNKLEIQSLYEIAHSFQSRGKTFILHIDPVFEFSYGSCFWTSQTKLSAALGFEFDAGDIHWYPQASMSGTVRAVRLSSDPSLLIKNR
;
A
#
# COMPACT_ATOMS: atom_id res chain seq x y z
N MET A 1 -32.56 10.08 1.64
CA MET A 1 -31.55 11.16 1.58
C MET A 1 -30.24 10.63 2.13
N ALA A 2 -29.26 10.43 1.27
CA ALA A 2 -27.91 10.06 1.72
C ALA A 2 -27.38 11.23 2.58
N ASN A 3 -27.01 10.91 3.81
CA ASN A 3 -26.56 11.87 4.79
C ASN A 3 -25.26 12.54 4.27
N LYS A 4 -25.28 13.84 3.98
CA LYS A 4 -24.11 14.61 3.51
C LYS A 4 -22.88 14.44 4.40
N ASN A 5 -23.08 14.06 5.68
CA ASN A 5 -22.00 13.80 6.63
C ASN A 5 -21.23 12.50 6.37
N ASN A 6 -21.76 11.56 5.60
CA ASN A 6 -21.05 10.32 5.26
C ASN A 6 -20.11 10.49 4.05
N LEU A 7 -20.39 11.43 3.15
CA LEU A 7 -19.53 11.74 2.01
C LEU A 7 -18.23 12.47 2.42
N LEU A 8 -18.25 13.18 3.56
CA LEU A 8 -17.09 13.92 4.08
C LEU A 8 -16.07 13.05 4.81
N LYS A 9 -16.34 11.75 5.01
CA LYS A 9 -15.46 10.81 5.72
C LYS A 9 -14.82 9.74 4.84
N GLN A 10 -15.16 9.68 3.57
CA GLN A 10 -14.58 8.70 2.67
C GLN A 10 -13.14 9.11 2.30
N ARG A 11 -12.17 8.35 2.75
CA ARG A 11 -10.75 8.57 2.45
C ARG A 11 -10.34 7.94 1.12
N PHE A 12 -10.77 6.72 0.89
CA PHE A 12 -10.32 5.92 -0.25
C PHE A 12 -11.40 5.77 -1.31
N ILE A 13 -10.99 5.87 -2.57
CA ILE A 13 -11.83 5.60 -3.74
C ILE A 13 -11.21 4.44 -4.51
N ASP A 14 -11.98 3.37 -4.67
CA ASP A 14 -11.64 2.29 -5.59
C ASP A 14 -11.95 2.77 -7.03
N ASN A 15 -10.92 2.78 -7.86
CA ASN A 15 -11.04 3.24 -9.25
C ASN A 15 -11.47 2.12 -10.22
N ASP A 16 -11.75 0.92 -9.72
CA ASP A 16 -12.16 -0.26 -10.48
C ASP A 16 -11.15 -0.66 -11.59
N ASN A 17 -9.88 -0.37 -11.39
CA ASN A 17 -8.80 -0.66 -12.35
C ASN A 17 -7.52 -1.16 -11.67
N GLY A 18 -7.64 -1.64 -10.44
CA GLY A 18 -6.52 -2.10 -9.62
C GLY A 18 -5.80 -0.98 -8.88
N THR A 19 -6.37 0.23 -8.86
CA THR A 19 -5.82 1.38 -8.14
C THR A 19 -6.82 1.98 -7.16
N ILE A 20 -6.30 2.52 -6.07
CA ILE A 20 -7.06 3.20 -5.01
C ILE A 20 -6.54 4.63 -4.88
N THR A 21 -7.43 5.60 -4.95
CA THR A 21 -7.08 7.01 -4.69
C THR A 21 -7.26 7.33 -3.21
N ASP A 22 -6.23 7.86 -2.58
CA ASP A 22 -6.26 8.34 -1.20
C ASP A 22 -6.51 9.86 -1.18
N LEU A 23 -7.72 10.24 -0.82
CA LEU A 23 -8.15 11.65 -0.79
C LEU A 23 -7.48 12.45 0.32
N PHE A 24 -6.95 11.80 1.36
CA PHE A 24 -6.30 12.50 2.47
C PHE A 24 -4.87 12.89 2.15
N THR A 25 -4.16 12.05 1.41
CA THR A 25 -2.73 12.27 1.12
C THR A 25 -2.46 12.76 -0.30
N GLY A 26 -3.42 12.61 -1.21
CA GLY A 26 -3.22 12.87 -2.64
C GLY A 26 -2.40 11.77 -3.33
N LEU A 27 -2.23 10.64 -2.69
CA LEU A 27 -1.54 9.48 -3.25
C LEU A 27 -2.52 8.55 -3.98
N MET A 28 -1.98 7.77 -4.88
CA MET A 28 -2.67 6.65 -5.49
C MET A 28 -1.90 5.37 -5.18
N TRP A 29 -2.61 4.35 -4.75
CA TRP A 29 -2.05 3.08 -4.32
C TRP A 29 -2.46 1.95 -5.25
N GLN A 30 -1.58 0.98 -5.38
CA GLN A 30 -1.96 -0.32 -5.93
C GLN A 30 -2.97 -0.98 -4.96
N GLU A 31 -4.10 -1.46 -5.48
CA GLU A 31 -5.09 -2.18 -4.67
C GLU A 31 -4.52 -3.51 -4.15
N GLY A 32 -3.87 -4.27 -5.02
CA GLY A 32 -3.16 -5.50 -4.70
C GLY A 32 -1.76 -5.23 -4.10
N TYR A 33 -0.96 -6.26 -4.08
CA TYR A 33 0.43 -6.24 -3.64
C TYR A 33 1.19 -7.42 -4.24
N ALA A 34 2.52 -7.37 -4.20
CA ALA A 34 3.35 -8.31 -4.97
C ALA A 34 3.08 -9.78 -4.63
N TYR A 35 2.95 -10.14 -3.37
CA TYR A 35 2.67 -11.53 -2.98
C TYR A 35 1.35 -12.03 -3.56
N ARG A 36 0.32 -11.21 -3.58
CA ARG A 36 -1.00 -11.58 -4.12
C ARG A 36 -0.93 -11.93 -5.60
N GLU A 37 -0.12 -11.21 -6.36
CA GLU A 37 0.03 -11.42 -7.80
C GLU A 37 1.00 -12.56 -8.14
N THR A 38 2.09 -12.68 -7.38
CA THR A 38 3.18 -13.63 -7.71
C THR A 38 3.13 -14.93 -6.92
N GLY A 39 2.45 -14.95 -5.76
CA GLY A 39 2.46 -16.09 -4.84
C GLY A 39 3.76 -16.24 -4.05
N ASN A 40 4.70 -15.31 -4.18
CA ASN A 40 6.01 -15.38 -3.55
C ASN A 40 6.33 -14.13 -2.73
N TYR A 41 6.96 -14.33 -1.57
CA TYR A 41 7.65 -13.25 -0.87
C TYR A 41 8.98 -12.97 -1.56
N ILE A 42 9.39 -11.72 -1.59
CA ILE A 42 10.52 -11.24 -2.37
C ILE A 42 11.43 -10.35 -1.52
N ASN A 43 12.74 -10.36 -1.85
CA ASN A 43 13.68 -9.45 -1.24
C ASN A 43 13.52 -8.02 -1.80
N TRP A 44 14.27 -7.08 -1.25
CA TRP A 44 14.16 -5.68 -1.64
C TRP A 44 14.53 -5.42 -3.11
N TYR A 45 15.53 -6.13 -3.63
CA TYR A 45 15.92 -6.00 -5.05
C TYR A 45 14.81 -6.47 -5.98
N ASN A 46 14.22 -7.61 -5.68
CA ASN A 46 13.10 -8.14 -6.46
C ASN A 46 11.83 -7.29 -6.30
N ALA A 47 11.66 -6.59 -5.17
CA ALA A 47 10.59 -5.61 -5.01
C ALA A 47 10.75 -4.43 -5.98
N ASN A 48 11.98 -3.95 -6.19
CA ASN A 48 12.25 -2.94 -7.20
C ASN A 48 11.99 -3.45 -8.63
N ASP A 49 12.35 -4.69 -8.92
CA ASP A 49 12.05 -5.32 -10.22
C ASP A 49 10.55 -5.46 -10.45
N TYR A 50 9.80 -5.80 -9.41
CA TYR A 50 8.35 -5.84 -9.45
C TYR A 50 7.74 -4.47 -9.81
N ILE A 51 8.23 -3.40 -9.22
CA ILE A 51 7.81 -2.03 -9.56
C ILE A 51 8.07 -1.72 -11.03
N LYS A 52 9.24 -2.08 -11.56
CA LYS A 52 9.55 -1.91 -12.99
C LYS A 52 8.57 -2.68 -13.87
N LYS A 53 8.18 -3.87 -13.46
CA LYS A 53 7.18 -4.68 -14.15
C LYS A 53 5.81 -4.01 -14.17
N LEU A 54 5.34 -3.47 -13.02
CA LEU A 54 4.08 -2.72 -12.95
C LEU A 54 4.07 -1.53 -13.92
N ASN A 55 5.17 -0.79 -14.00
CA ASN A 55 5.30 0.35 -14.91
C ASN A 55 5.28 -0.09 -16.37
N LYS A 56 5.91 -1.21 -16.69
CA LYS A 56 5.86 -1.82 -18.02
C LYS A 56 4.45 -2.25 -18.42
N GLN A 57 3.71 -2.81 -17.47
CA GLN A 57 2.32 -3.23 -17.64
C GLN A 57 1.32 -2.07 -17.59
N LYS A 58 1.79 -0.89 -17.18
CA LYS A 58 0.98 0.34 -17.05
C LYS A 58 -0.26 0.13 -16.18
N LEU A 59 -0.08 -0.37 -14.95
CA LEU A 59 -1.18 -0.54 -14.01
C LEU A 59 -2.01 0.75 -13.89
N GLY A 60 -3.31 0.63 -14.09
CA GLY A 60 -4.25 1.76 -14.08
C GLY A 60 -4.00 2.79 -15.17
N SER A 61 -3.24 2.44 -16.22
CA SER A 61 -2.75 3.32 -17.31
C SER A 61 -1.62 4.27 -16.90
N PHE A 62 -0.93 3.98 -15.79
CA PHE A 62 0.19 4.77 -15.28
C PHE A 62 1.50 4.00 -15.35
N TYR A 63 2.61 4.74 -15.47
CA TYR A 63 3.97 4.16 -15.60
C TYR A 63 5.00 4.85 -14.69
N ASP A 64 4.54 5.46 -13.60
CA ASP A 64 5.34 6.16 -12.58
C ASP A 64 5.14 5.59 -11.16
N TRP A 65 4.80 4.31 -11.09
CA TRP A 65 4.73 3.57 -9.84
C TRP A 65 6.10 3.47 -9.19
N ARG A 66 6.13 3.53 -7.86
CA ARG A 66 7.35 3.45 -7.06
C ARG A 66 7.11 2.76 -5.72
N LEU A 67 8.20 2.43 -5.03
CA LEU A 67 8.13 2.02 -3.63
C LEU A 67 7.64 3.21 -2.78
N PRO A 68 6.80 2.96 -1.76
CA PRO A 68 6.43 4.00 -0.81
C PRO A 68 7.62 4.36 0.09
N ASN A 69 7.65 5.59 0.57
CA ASN A 69 8.54 5.96 1.68
C ASN A 69 7.90 5.57 3.04
N LYS A 70 8.66 5.75 4.11
CA LYS A 70 8.22 5.43 5.48
C LYS A 70 6.89 6.09 5.85
N LEU A 71 6.77 7.39 5.66
CA LEU A 71 5.57 8.14 6.04
C LEU A 71 4.36 7.74 5.20
N GLU A 72 4.57 7.47 3.93
CA GLU A 72 3.51 7.05 3.04
C GLU A 72 2.93 5.69 3.46
N ILE A 73 3.77 4.68 3.66
CA ILE A 73 3.26 3.36 4.06
C ILE A 73 2.63 3.40 5.46
N GLN A 74 3.20 4.16 6.39
CA GLN A 74 2.63 4.35 7.72
C GLN A 74 1.26 5.00 7.68
N SER A 75 0.99 5.86 6.70
CA SER A 75 -0.32 6.51 6.55
C SER A 75 -1.46 5.54 6.26
N LEU A 76 -1.17 4.34 5.78
CA LEU A 76 -2.15 3.29 5.55
C LEU A 76 -2.49 2.50 6.82
N TYR A 77 -1.69 2.61 7.88
CA TYR A 77 -1.95 1.91 9.13
C TYR A 77 -3.15 2.53 9.85
N GLU A 78 -4.15 1.73 10.14
CA GLU A 78 -5.36 2.14 10.84
C GLU A 78 -5.56 1.32 12.12
N ILE A 79 -6.36 1.87 13.06
CA ILE A 79 -6.47 1.34 14.41
C ILE A 79 -6.96 -0.11 14.43
N ALA A 80 -7.99 -0.49 13.78
CA ALA A 80 -8.37 -1.89 13.62
C ALA A 80 -9.62 -2.04 12.75
N HIS A 81 -9.54 -2.94 11.80
CA HIS A 81 -10.70 -3.45 11.09
C HIS A 81 -10.82 -4.94 11.37
N SER A 82 -11.96 -5.42 11.84
CA SER A 82 -12.18 -6.84 12.00
C SER A 82 -12.83 -7.44 10.75
N PHE A 83 -12.43 -8.63 10.39
CA PHE A 83 -13.09 -9.38 9.32
C PHE A 83 -13.22 -10.87 9.69
N GLN A 84 -14.17 -11.55 9.08
CA GLN A 84 -14.44 -12.95 9.30
C GLN A 84 -13.90 -13.79 8.14
N SER A 85 -13.15 -14.83 8.46
CA SER A 85 -12.71 -15.81 7.49
C SER A 85 -12.63 -17.19 8.11
N ARG A 86 -13.26 -18.17 7.46
CA ARG A 86 -13.27 -19.57 7.91
C ARG A 86 -13.70 -19.74 9.37
N GLY A 87 -14.72 -18.99 9.81
CA GLY A 87 -15.23 -19.04 11.18
C GLY A 87 -14.34 -18.40 12.24
N LYS A 88 -13.28 -17.69 11.84
CA LYS A 88 -12.38 -16.95 12.73
C LYS A 88 -12.46 -15.46 12.47
N THR A 89 -12.34 -14.66 13.54
CA THR A 89 -12.21 -13.20 13.47
C THR A 89 -10.74 -12.83 13.37
N PHE A 90 -10.41 -12.02 12.37
CA PHE A 90 -9.08 -11.44 12.21
C PHE A 90 -9.16 -9.93 12.37
N ILE A 91 -8.06 -9.36 12.86
CA ILE A 91 -7.92 -7.91 12.99
C ILE A 91 -6.93 -7.44 11.94
N LEU A 92 -7.36 -6.51 11.09
CA LEU A 92 -6.50 -5.81 10.13
C LEU A 92 -6.30 -4.37 10.57
N HIS A 93 -5.14 -3.84 10.28
CA HIS A 93 -4.79 -2.45 10.52
C HIS A 93 -4.68 -1.66 9.20
N ILE A 94 -5.45 -2.04 8.22
CA ILE A 94 -5.56 -1.36 6.91
C ILE A 94 -7.03 -1.37 6.47
N ASP A 95 -7.43 -0.34 5.71
CA ASP A 95 -8.80 -0.27 5.18
C ASP A 95 -9.11 -1.49 4.30
N PRO A 96 -10.30 -2.09 4.44
CA PRO A 96 -10.72 -3.25 3.66
C PRO A 96 -10.80 -3.03 2.14
N VAL A 97 -10.74 -1.80 1.65
CA VAL A 97 -10.65 -1.51 0.20
C VAL A 97 -9.39 -2.12 -0.42
N PHE A 98 -8.35 -2.33 0.39
CA PHE A 98 -7.11 -2.95 -0.05
C PHE A 98 -7.18 -4.47 0.08
N GLU A 99 -6.62 -5.18 -0.91
CA GLU A 99 -6.29 -6.58 -0.73
C GLU A 99 -5.17 -6.71 0.31
N PHE A 100 -5.30 -7.66 1.21
CA PHE A 100 -4.32 -7.84 2.29
C PHE A 100 -4.23 -9.31 2.73
N SER A 101 -3.01 -9.72 3.15
CA SER A 101 -2.77 -10.93 3.93
C SER A 101 -1.74 -10.65 5.03
N TYR A 102 -1.76 -11.49 6.06
CA TYR A 102 -0.91 -11.36 7.24
C TYR A 102 0.58 -11.64 7.00
N GLY A 103 1.38 -11.12 7.92
CA GLY A 103 2.67 -11.69 8.25
C GLY A 103 3.81 -11.28 7.35
N SER A 104 3.73 -10.14 6.68
CA SER A 104 4.79 -9.70 5.79
C SER A 104 5.30 -8.31 6.09
N CYS A 105 6.59 -8.14 5.94
CA CYS A 105 7.23 -6.86 5.80
C CYS A 105 6.85 -6.25 4.44
N PHE A 106 6.35 -5.02 4.45
CA PHE A 106 6.15 -4.21 3.25
C PHE A 106 7.37 -3.32 3.03
N TRP A 107 8.05 -3.50 1.91
CA TRP A 107 9.25 -2.77 1.58
C TRP A 107 8.98 -1.29 1.34
N THR A 108 9.91 -0.45 1.78
CA THR A 108 9.95 0.98 1.44
C THR A 108 11.14 1.32 0.57
N SER A 109 11.18 2.56 0.07
CA SER A 109 12.30 3.07 -0.73
C SER A 109 13.52 3.45 0.10
N GLN A 110 13.41 3.46 1.43
CA GLN A 110 14.50 3.93 2.29
C GLN A 110 15.53 2.84 2.55
N THR A 111 16.79 3.18 2.32
CA THR A 111 17.91 2.27 2.48
C THR A 111 18.98 2.87 3.40
N LYS A 112 19.73 1.99 4.04
CA LYS A 112 20.89 2.32 4.86
C LYS A 112 21.92 1.20 4.71
N LEU A 113 23.03 1.47 4.01
CA LEU A 113 24.01 0.43 3.68
C LEU A 113 23.35 -0.77 2.97
N SER A 114 23.49 -1.97 3.48
CA SER A 114 22.88 -3.19 2.94
C SER A 114 21.48 -3.50 3.47
N ALA A 115 20.87 -2.57 4.22
CA ALA A 115 19.54 -2.69 4.77
C ALA A 115 18.52 -1.81 4.07
N ALA A 116 17.26 -2.20 4.09
CA ALA A 116 16.12 -1.42 3.67
C ALA A 116 15.05 -1.40 4.76
N LEU A 117 14.30 -0.33 4.81
CA LEU A 117 13.24 -0.17 5.79
C LEU A 117 11.98 -0.91 5.36
N GLY A 118 11.43 -1.73 6.24
CA GLY A 118 10.20 -2.47 6.02
C GLY A 118 9.17 -2.16 7.09
N PHE A 119 7.90 -2.15 6.69
CA PHE A 119 6.76 -1.87 7.56
C PHE A 119 5.90 -3.12 7.75
N GLU A 120 5.51 -3.38 8.99
CA GLU A 120 4.66 -4.50 9.38
C GLU A 120 3.31 -3.99 9.90
N PHE A 121 2.23 -4.39 9.23
CA PHE A 121 0.88 -3.94 9.59
C PHE A 121 0.31 -4.64 10.82
N ASP A 122 0.88 -5.74 11.28
CA ASP A 122 0.38 -6.46 12.44
C ASP A 122 0.42 -5.60 13.71
N ALA A 123 1.49 -4.86 13.91
CA ALA A 123 1.68 -4.00 15.07
C ALA A 123 2.02 -2.54 14.72
N GLY A 124 2.11 -2.20 13.44
CA GLY A 124 2.53 -0.87 13.00
C GLY A 124 4.01 -0.62 13.18
N ASP A 125 4.81 -1.68 13.23
CA ASP A 125 6.25 -1.61 13.45
C ASP A 125 7.01 -1.35 12.16
N ILE A 126 8.15 -0.69 12.29
CA ILE A 126 9.07 -0.44 11.19
C ILE A 126 10.48 -0.83 11.61
N HIS A 127 11.15 -1.62 10.77
CA HIS A 127 12.49 -2.14 11.07
C HIS A 127 13.40 -2.09 9.84
N TRP A 128 14.70 -2.00 10.10
CA TRP A 128 15.73 -2.20 9.10
C TRP A 128 15.96 -3.70 8.87
N TYR A 129 15.81 -4.14 7.64
CA TYR A 129 16.01 -5.53 7.24
C TYR A 129 17.09 -5.67 6.19
N PRO A 130 17.86 -6.78 6.16
CA PRO A 130 18.80 -7.04 5.07
C PRO A 130 18.12 -7.04 3.72
N GLN A 131 18.62 -6.26 2.77
CA GLN A 131 18.02 -6.12 1.43
C GLN A 131 17.97 -7.44 0.65
N ALA A 132 19.02 -8.27 0.79
CA ALA A 132 19.18 -9.47 -0.03
C ALA A 132 18.54 -10.72 0.57
N SER A 133 18.52 -10.84 1.90
CA SER A 133 18.14 -12.08 2.59
C SER A 133 16.75 -12.06 3.24
N MET A 134 16.19 -10.89 3.50
CA MET A 134 14.83 -10.79 4.03
C MET A 134 13.81 -10.90 2.91
N SER A 135 12.80 -11.72 3.12
CA SER A 135 11.66 -11.84 2.21
C SER A 135 10.47 -11.05 2.73
N GLY A 136 9.93 -10.21 1.87
CA GLY A 136 8.78 -9.37 2.16
C GLY A 136 7.90 -9.21 0.93
N THR A 137 7.14 -8.15 0.90
CA THR A 137 6.28 -7.82 -0.24
C THR A 137 6.29 -6.31 -0.48
N VAL A 138 5.57 -5.85 -1.49
CA VAL A 138 5.45 -4.43 -1.79
C VAL A 138 4.06 -4.08 -2.30
N ARG A 139 3.58 -2.94 -1.89
CA ARG A 139 2.44 -2.23 -2.47
C ARG A 139 2.94 -0.95 -3.09
N ALA A 140 2.72 -0.80 -4.39
CA ALA A 140 3.18 0.36 -5.14
C ALA A 140 2.36 1.62 -4.83
N VAL A 141 2.99 2.76 -4.97
CA VAL A 141 2.39 4.08 -4.78
C VAL A 141 2.82 5.03 -5.90
N ARG A 142 2.00 6.02 -6.15
CA ARG A 142 2.30 7.17 -7.03
C ARG A 142 1.52 8.40 -6.55
N LEU A 143 1.88 9.57 -7.02
CA LEU A 143 1.05 10.76 -6.82
C LEU A 143 -0.24 10.64 -7.65
N SER A 144 -1.38 10.99 -7.05
CA SER A 144 -2.62 11.12 -7.80
C SER A 144 -2.50 12.25 -8.81
N SER A 145 -2.96 12.04 -10.04
CA SER A 145 -2.92 13.04 -11.10
C SER A 145 -4.08 14.04 -11.07
N ASP A 146 -4.97 13.93 -10.08
CA ASP A 146 -6.09 14.88 -9.95
C ASP A 146 -5.70 16.09 -9.09
N PRO A 147 -5.40 17.26 -9.71
CA PRO A 147 -5.02 18.46 -8.98
C PRO A 147 -6.14 18.98 -8.06
N SER A 148 -7.39 18.62 -8.32
CA SER A 148 -8.53 19.07 -7.49
C SER A 148 -8.50 18.45 -6.09
N LEU A 149 -7.85 17.31 -5.92
CA LEU A 149 -7.68 16.66 -4.63
C LEU A 149 -6.68 17.41 -3.74
N LEU A 150 -5.71 18.13 -4.33
CA LEU A 150 -4.72 18.91 -3.59
C LEU A 150 -5.27 20.23 -3.02
N ILE A 151 -6.38 20.73 -3.54
CA ILE A 151 -6.96 22.03 -3.17
C ILE A 151 -7.89 21.90 -1.96
N LYS A 152 -8.44 20.72 -1.69
CA LYS A 152 -9.42 20.52 -0.60
C LYS A 152 -8.81 20.35 0.80
N ASN A 153 -7.49 20.26 0.90
CA ASN A 153 -6.76 20.06 2.16
C ASN A 153 -5.97 21.31 2.60
N ARG A 154 -6.32 22.47 2.09
CA ARG A 154 -5.78 23.76 2.55
C ARG A 154 -6.77 24.51 3.42
#